data_423647f3b61afebf4e386d14378fa153
#
_entry.id   423647f3b61afebf4e386d14378fa153
#
_cell.length_a   1.000
_cell.length_b   1.000
_cell.length_c   1.000
_cell.angle_alpha   90.00
_cell.angle_beta   90.00
_cell.angle_gamma   90.00
#
_symmetry.space_group_name_H-M   'P 1'
#
loop_
_entity.id
_entity.type
_entity.pdbx_description
1 polymer ?
#
loop_
_entity_poly.entity_id
_entity_poly.type
_entity_poly.pdbx_seq_one_letter_code
_entity_poly.pdbx_strand_id
1 'polypeptide(L)'
;MGTPDFAVASLRALVEGGYNVVAVVTMPDKPMGRHQTELSQSAVKQYAVSQGLPVLQPEKLKDETFLQQLSNFRADVQVVVAFRMLPEVVWNMPPHGTFNLHASLLPQYRGAAPINWAIINGEKKTGVTTFLLDHEIDTGLVLHREEVEILDTDNAEDVHDKLMNLGAPLVCRTVDDIMQGNIHPIPQLELSPDAEMHHAPKIFKDTCRLSLDKGVKAAYDFVRGMSPYPAAWTEFVDASGKHTVVKLFATEKELCTPVDAVGNVVSDGKTYLKVALSDGYLHLTTLQLAGKKRMAITDFLRGYRPDAELRVE
;
A
#
# COMPACT_ATOMS: atom_id res chain seq x y z
N MET A 1 10.71 13.16 -5.68
CA MET A 1 10.72 11.95 -6.53
C MET A 1 9.56 11.06 -6.11
N GLY A 2 8.73 10.59 -7.03
CA GLY A 2 7.56 9.78 -6.70
C GLY A 2 6.78 9.35 -7.94
N THR A 3 5.78 8.46 -7.76
CA THR A 3 5.01 7.95 -8.91
C THR A 3 3.49 7.92 -8.64
N PRO A 4 2.96 7.28 -7.58
CA PRO A 4 1.52 7.13 -7.33
C PRO A 4 0.89 8.38 -6.69
N ASP A 5 -0.43 8.33 -6.54
CA ASP A 5 -1.23 9.39 -5.89
C ASP A 5 -0.73 9.73 -4.48
N PHE A 6 -0.25 8.74 -3.73
CA PHE A 6 0.37 8.96 -2.41
C PHE A 6 1.48 10.03 -2.45
N ALA A 7 2.29 10.05 -3.50
CA ALA A 7 3.35 11.05 -3.68
C ALA A 7 2.82 12.42 -4.14
N VAL A 8 1.66 12.47 -4.79
CA VAL A 8 1.04 13.73 -5.25
C VAL A 8 0.66 14.62 -4.07
N ALA A 9 0.14 14.05 -2.98
CA ALA A 9 -0.25 14.84 -1.81
C ALA A 9 0.95 15.58 -1.20
N SER A 10 2.10 14.92 -1.07
CA SER A 10 3.33 15.57 -0.59
C SER A 10 3.86 16.62 -1.57
N LEU A 11 3.84 16.33 -2.88
CA LEU A 11 4.25 17.31 -3.89
C LEU A 11 3.34 18.54 -3.88
N ARG A 12 2.03 18.32 -3.76
CA ARG A 12 1.04 19.41 -3.66
C ARG A 12 1.28 20.28 -2.44
N ALA A 13 1.49 19.67 -1.27
CA ALA A 13 1.76 20.39 -0.03
C ALA A 13 3.00 21.28 -0.15
N LEU A 14 4.07 20.78 -0.79
CA LEU A 14 5.26 21.59 -1.06
C LEU A 14 4.97 22.76 -2.01
N VAL A 15 4.27 22.52 -3.12
CA VAL A 15 3.95 23.58 -4.11
C VAL A 15 3.03 24.64 -3.51
N GLU A 16 1.94 24.23 -2.86
CA GLU A 16 0.97 25.14 -2.23
C GLU A 16 1.56 25.87 -1.00
N GLY A 17 2.52 25.24 -0.31
CA GLY A 17 3.29 25.83 0.78
C GLY A 17 4.34 26.84 0.33
N GLY A 18 4.51 27.06 -0.98
CA GLY A 18 5.44 28.05 -1.52
C GLY A 18 6.91 27.62 -1.54
N TYR A 19 7.18 26.32 -1.37
CA TYR A 19 8.53 25.79 -1.50
C TYR A 19 9.01 25.87 -2.96
N ASN A 20 10.30 26.16 -3.16
CA ASN A 20 10.90 26.20 -4.49
C ASN A 20 11.16 24.77 -5.03
N VAL A 21 10.12 24.15 -5.59
CA VAL A 21 10.23 22.82 -6.22
C VAL A 21 10.91 22.96 -7.59
N VAL A 22 12.20 22.69 -7.65
CA VAL A 22 13.04 22.92 -8.85
C VAL A 22 12.85 21.85 -9.92
N ALA A 23 12.54 20.62 -9.55
CA ALA A 23 12.27 19.53 -10.47
C ALA A 23 11.46 18.39 -9.82
N VAL A 24 10.79 17.63 -10.66
CA VAL A 24 10.05 16.41 -10.27
C VAL A 24 10.62 15.22 -11.04
N VAL A 25 10.94 14.13 -10.35
CA VAL A 25 11.41 12.88 -10.97
C VAL A 25 10.35 11.81 -10.78
N THR A 26 9.92 11.18 -11.88
CA THR A 26 8.91 10.12 -11.85
C THR A 26 9.25 9.00 -12.84
N MET A 27 8.48 7.92 -12.82
CA MET A 27 8.66 6.82 -13.76
C MET A 27 8.33 7.26 -15.19
N PRO A 28 8.97 6.66 -16.22
CA PRO A 28 8.57 6.84 -17.59
C PRO A 28 7.11 6.48 -17.83
N ASP A 29 6.48 7.13 -18.80
CA ASP A 29 5.13 6.80 -19.24
C ASP A 29 5.08 5.36 -19.75
N LYS A 30 4.00 4.66 -19.45
CA LYS A 30 3.85 3.25 -19.84
C LYS A 30 2.76 3.10 -20.90
N PRO A 31 2.97 2.27 -21.91
CA PRO A 31 1.92 1.91 -22.84
C PRO A 31 0.70 1.32 -22.11
N MET A 32 -0.51 1.78 -22.46
CA MET A 32 -1.76 1.34 -21.87
C MET A 32 -2.76 0.89 -22.94
N GLY A 33 -3.70 0.03 -22.54
CA GLY A 33 -4.74 -0.50 -23.43
C GLY A 33 -4.35 -1.75 -24.20
N ARG A 34 -5.36 -2.43 -24.79
CA ARG A 34 -5.17 -3.69 -25.54
C ARG A 34 -4.25 -3.53 -26.76
N HIS A 35 -4.17 -2.33 -27.33
CA HIS A 35 -3.36 -2.03 -28.49
C HIS A 35 -2.11 -1.19 -28.18
N GLN A 36 -1.85 -0.87 -26.88
CA GLN A 36 -0.69 -0.10 -26.42
C GLN A 36 -0.51 1.26 -27.14
N THR A 37 -1.60 1.85 -27.62
CA THR A 37 -1.59 3.10 -28.39
C THR A 37 -1.66 4.36 -27.52
N GLU A 38 -2.09 4.23 -26.27
CA GLU A 38 -2.14 5.33 -25.31
C GLU A 38 -1.03 5.18 -24.27
N LEU A 39 -0.42 6.31 -23.86
CA LEU A 39 0.57 6.36 -22.81
C LEU A 39 -0.10 6.77 -21.50
N SER A 40 0.02 5.93 -20.48
CA SER A 40 -0.40 6.26 -19.12
C SER A 40 0.71 7.06 -18.44
N GLN A 41 0.39 8.29 -18.10
CA GLN A 41 1.25 9.15 -17.28
C GLN A 41 1.05 8.85 -15.80
N SER A 42 2.14 8.93 -14.99
CA SER A 42 2.02 8.85 -13.54
C SER A 42 1.20 10.02 -12.98
N ALA A 43 0.50 9.80 -11.86
CA ALA A 43 -0.23 10.86 -11.17
C ALA A 43 0.66 12.05 -10.80
N VAL A 44 1.90 11.77 -10.37
CA VAL A 44 2.91 12.78 -10.07
C VAL A 44 3.27 13.60 -11.32
N LYS A 45 3.43 12.99 -12.50
CA LYS A 45 3.67 13.72 -13.75
C LYS A 45 2.51 14.63 -14.11
N GLN A 46 1.29 14.12 -14.06
CA GLN A 46 0.09 14.90 -14.38
C GLN A 46 -0.01 16.14 -13.51
N TYR A 47 0.19 16.00 -12.20
CA TYR A 47 0.19 17.13 -11.29
C TYR A 47 1.36 18.09 -11.56
N ALA A 48 2.59 17.59 -11.71
CA ALA A 48 3.76 18.43 -11.98
C ALA A 48 3.60 19.27 -13.25
N VAL A 49 3.10 18.67 -14.34
CA VAL A 49 2.82 19.37 -15.60
C VAL A 49 1.76 20.45 -15.43
N SER A 50 0.69 20.16 -14.66
CA SER A 50 -0.37 21.15 -14.38
C SER A 50 0.14 22.36 -13.60
N GLN A 51 1.24 22.20 -12.85
CA GLN A 51 1.90 23.27 -12.09
C GLN A 51 3.10 23.90 -12.83
N GLY A 52 3.36 23.50 -14.08
CA GLY A 52 4.48 24.02 -14.86
C GLY A 52 5.86 23.62 -14.34
N LEU A 53 5.96 22.55 -13.55
CA LEU A 53 7.21 22.09 -12.97
C LEU A 53 8.01 21.25 -13.97
N PRO A 54 9.35 21.38 -14.00
CA PRO A 54 10.22 20.50 -14.78
C PRO A 54 10.06 19.03 -14.37
N VAL A 55 9.89 18.12 -15.34
CA VAL A 55 9.70 16.69 -15.08
C VAL A 55 10.82 15.89 -15.74
N LEU A 56 11.50 15.05 -14.96
CA LEU A 56 12.49 14.09 -15.41
C LEU A 56 11.92 12.67 -15.30
N GLN A 57 12.08 11.90 -16.38
CA GLN A 57 11.57 10.52 -16.46
C GLN A 57 12.67 9.53 -16.92
N PRO A 58 13.72 9.33 -16.12
CA PRO A 58 14.82 8.46 -16.51
C PRO A 58 14.38 7.00 -16.55
N GLU A 59 14.73 6.27 -17.59
CA GLU A 59 14.64 4.80 -17.62
C GLU A 59 15.64 4.19 -16.64
N LYS A 60 16.88 4.69 -16.67
CA LYS A 60 17.98 4.26 -15.80
C LYS A 60 18.43 5.42 -14.91
N LEU A 61 18.41 5.21 -13.59
CA LEU A 61 18.82 6.24 -12.62
C LEU A 61 20.33 6.50 -12.57
N LYS A 62 21.13 5.65 -13.22
CA LYS A 62 22.59 5.82 -13.37
C LYS A 62 23.00 6.39 -14.73
N ASP A 63 22.04 6.78 -15.57
CA ASP A 63 22.31 7.40 -16.86
C ASP A 63 23.01 8.75 -16.68
N GLU A 64 24.12 8.97 -17.38
CA GLU A 64 24.96 10.17 -17.24
C GLU A 64 24.21 11.45 -17.60
N THR A 65 23.37 11.39 -18.64
CA THR A 65 22.55 12.54 -19.09
C THR A 65 21.54 12.90 -18.01
N PHE A 66 20.89 11.92 -17.40
CA PHE A 66 19.98 12.16 -16.28
C PHE A 66 20.69 12.73 -15.06
N LEU A 67 21.84 12.19 -14.68
CA LEU A 67 22.62 12.66 -13.54
C LEU A 67 23.07 14.13 -13.77
N GLN A 68 23.50 14.46 -14.97
CA GLN A 68 23.86 15.82 -15.33
C GLN A 68 22.64 16.76 -15.28
N GLN A 69 21.50 16.35 -15.83
CA GLN A 69 20.26 17.14 -15.75
C GLN A 69 19.83 17.36 -14.31
N LEU A 70 19.86 16.32 -13.48
CA LEU A 70 19.47 16.38 -12.08
C LEU A 70 20.39 17.33 -11.28
N SER A 71 21.71 17.23 -11.47
CA SER A 71 22.70 18.08 -10.80
C SER A 71 22.57 19.56 -11.17
N ASN A 72 22.16 19.87 -12.40
CA ASN A 72 21.97 21.24 -12.88
C ASN A 72 20.87 22.00 -12.11
N PHE A 73 19.91 21.30 -11.52
CA PHE A 73 18.86 21.90 -10.68
C PHE A 73 19.39 22.39 -9.33
N ARG A 74 20.54 21.91 -8.87
CA ARG A 74 21.19 22.30 -7.60
C ARG A 74 20.21 22.28 -6.43
N ALA A 75 19.41 21.19 -6.32
CA ALA A 75 18.47 21.04 -5.21
C ALA A 75 19.23 20.96 -3.88
N ASP A 76 18.75 21.68 -2.87
CA ASP A 76 19.32 21.66 -1.52
C ASP A 76 18.99 20.36 -0.78
N VAL A 77 17.81 19.81 -1.02
CA VAL A 77 17.30 18.56 -0.44
C VAL A 77 16.48 17.79 -1.48
N GLN A 78 16.47 16.48 -1.40
CA GLN A 78 15.59 15.64 -2.21
C GLN A 78 14.58 14.93 -1.32
N VAL A 79 13.33 14.90 -1.77
CA VAL A 79 12.20 14.21 -1.13
C VAL A 79 11.79 13.02 -1.99
N VAL A 80 11.70 11.86 -1.37
CA VAL A 80 11.29 10.60 -2.03
C VAL A 80 10.00 10.12 -1.40
N VAL A 81 9.01 9.81 -2.22
CA VAL A 81 7.73 9.26 -1.76
C VAL A 81 7.26 8.20 -2.74
N ALA A 82 7.17 6.95 -2.30
CA ALA A 82 6.73 5.83 -3.12
C ALA A 82 7.41 5.78 -4.50
N PHE A 83 8.72 5.64 -4.50
CA PHE A 83 9.55 5.58 -5.71
C PHE A 83 10.41 4.30 -5.70
N ARG A 84 11.06 4.04 -6.83
CA ARG A 84 12.04 2.93 -6.91
C ARG A 84 13.31 3.24 -6.14
N MET A 85 14.07 2.20 -5.78
CA MET A 85 15.35 2.34 -5.08
C MET A 85 16.29 3.28 -5.85
N LEU A 86 16.85 4.25 -5.14
CA LEU A 86 17.79 5.22 -5.69
C LEU A 86 19.24 4.72 -5.53
N PRO A 87 20.08 4.83 -6.55
CA PRO A 87 21.52 4.61 -6.38
C PRO A 87 22.16 5.76 -5.59
N GLU A 88 23.28 5.47 -4.92
CA GLU A 88 23.99 6.43 -4.09
C GLU A 88 24.30 7.74 -4.80
N VAL A 89 24.76 7.67 -6.05
CA VAL A 89 25.07 8.85 -6.87
C VAL A 89 23.87 9.81 -7.04
N VAL A 90 22.65 9.34 -6.85
CA VAL A 90 21.43 10.17 -6.88
C VAL A 90 21.06 10.67 -5.50
N TRP A 91 20.95 9.77 -4.50
CA TRP A 91 20.46 10.18 -3.18
C TRP A 91 21.51 10.96 -2.36
N ASN A 92 22.79 10.82 -2.66
CA ASN A 92 23.86 11.57 -2.01
C ASN A 92 24.23 12.88 -2.75
N MET A 93 23.44 13.25 -3.76
CA MET A 93 23.72 14.44 -4.58
C MET A 93 23.46 15.77 -3.84
N PRO A 94 22.34 15.98 -3.14
CA PRO A 94 22.03 17.27 -2.51
C PRO A 94 22.81 17.46 -1.19
N PRO A 95 23.21 18.70 -0.87
CA PRO A 95 24.02 19.00 0.32
C PRO A 95 23.34 18.66 1.66
N HIS A 96 22.01 18.73 1.73
CA HIS A 96 21.25 18.34 2.92
C HIS A 96 20.70 16.91 2.84
N GLY A 97 21.16 16.12 1.87
CA GLY A 97 20.78 14.71 1.72
C GLY A 97 19.42 14.49 1.09
N THR A 98 19.01 13.26 1.09
CA THR A 98 17.73 12.79 0.56
C THR A 98 16.98 12.06 1.66
N PHE A 99 15.72 12.40 1.86
CA PHE A 99 14.86 11.67 2.79
C PHE A 99 13.66 11.04 2.08
N ASN A 100 13.14 9.96 2.66
CA ASN A 100 11.94 9.28 2.20
C ASN A 100 10.80 9.48 3.21
N LEU A 101 9.57 9.57 2.69
CA LEU A 101 8.34 9.39 3.47
C LEU A 101 7.91 7.93 3.34
N HIS A 102 7.99 7.17 4.43
CA HIS A 102 7.60 5.78 4.50
C HIS A 102 6.25 5.63 5.23
N ALA A 103 5.40 4.75 4.73
CA ALA A 103 4.03 4.57 5.22
C ALA A 103 3.96 3.55 6.38
N SER A 104 4.84 3.67 7.36
CA SER A 104 4.81 2.94 8.63
C SER A 104 5.52 3.71 9.74
N LEU A 105 5.40 3.21 10.97
CA LEU A 105 6.20 3.66 12.12
C LEU A 105 7.53 2.88 12.15
N LEU A 106 8.52 3.32 11.37
CA LEU A 106 9.85 2.68 11.39
C LEU A 106 10.42 2.59 12.82
N PRO A 107 11.08 1.51 13.18
CA PRO A 107 11.64 0.43 12.33
C PRO A 107 10.67 -0.66 11.89
N GLN A 108 9.40 -0.61 12.32
CA GLN A 108 8.39 -1.60 11.94
C GLN A 108 7.97 -1.45 10.48
N TYR A 109 7.69 -2.58 9.82
CA TYR A 109 7.17 -2.63 8.45
C TYR A 109 8.07 -1.98 7.39
N ARG A 110 9.41 -2.19 7.50
CA ARG A 110 10.32 -1.89 6.40
C ARG A 110 9.95 -2.73 5.18
N GLY A 111 9.97 -2.13 3.99
CA GLY A 111 9.75 -2.82 2.73
C GLY A 111 8.66 -2.23 1.84
N ALA A 112 8.13 -3.05 0.93
CA ALA A 112 7.36 -2.58 -0.22
C ALA A 112 5.85 -2.37 0.03
N ALA A 113 5.28 -2.96 1.08
CA ALA A 113 3.82 -2.95 1.31
C ALA A 113 3.44 -2.71 2.79
N PRO A 114 3.97 -1.65 3.44
CA PRO A 114 3.80 -1.42 4.87
C PRO A 114 2.34 -1.29 5.30
N ILE A 115 1.51 -0.61 4.52
CA ILE A 115 0.08 -0.40 4.80
C ILE A 115 -0.66 -1.74 4.86
N ASN A 116 -0.47 -2.57 3.83
CA ASN A 116 -1.15 -3.87 3.74
C ASN A 116 -0.75 -4.77 4.93
N TRP A 117 0.55 -4.89 5.21
CA TRP A 117 1.03 -5.78 6.25
C TRP A 117 0.67 -5.34 7.66
N ALA A 118 0.61 -4.05 7.94
CA ALA A 118 0.12 -3.55 9.22
C ALA A 118 -1.34 -3.99 9.48
N ILE A 119 -2.20 -3.90 8.46
CA ILE A 119 -3.61 -4.31 8.57
C ILE A 119 -3.72 -5.84 8.66
N ILE A 120 -3.01 -6.60 7.81
CA ILE A 120 -3.02 -8.07 7.79
C ILE A 120 -2.58 -8.65 9.14
N ASN A 121 -1.61 -8.01 9.79
CA ASN A 121 -1.13 -8.42 11.11
C ASN A 121 -2.06 -7.97 12.25
N GLY A 122 -3.14 -7.23 11.94
CA GLY A 122 -4.13 -6.80 12.93
C GLY A 122 -3.66 -5.67 13.84
N GLU A 123 -2.70 -4.88 13.38
CA GLU A 123 -2.25 -3.69 14.10
C GLU A 123 -3.40 -2.73 14.36
N LYS A 124 -3.34 -2.06 15.50
CA LYS A 124 -4.33 -1.03 15.89
C LYS A 124 -3.85 0.37 15.57
N LYS A 125 -2.59 0.52 15.25
CA LYS A 125 -1.93 1.77 14.94
C LYS A 125 -0.91 1.55 13.85
N THR A 126 -0.73 2.57 13.04
CA THR A 126 0.38 2.71 12.08
C THR A 126 0.77 4.17 12.03
N GLY A 127 1.53 4.56 11.02
CA GLY A 127 1.88 5.97 10.87
C GLY A 127 2.74 6.22 9.64
N VAL A 128 3.34 7.37 9.63
CA VAL A 128 4.30 7.77 8.61
C VAL A 128 5.62 8.16 9.27
N THR A 129 6.71 7.87 8.58
CA THR A 129 8.07 8.20 9.04
C THR A 129 8.83 8.88 7.92
N THR A 130 9.43 10.05 8.20
CA THR A 130 10.47 10.61 7.34
C THR A 130 11.83 10.17 7.86
N PHE A 131 12.71 9.71 6.96
CA PHE A 131 14.03 9.22 7.31
C PHE A 131 15.04 9.49 6.18
N LEU A 132 16.32 9.71 6.54
CA LEU A 132 17.40 9.88 5.57
C LEU A 132 17.66 8.56 4.84
N LEU A 133 17.91 8.62 3.53
CA LEU A 133 18.31 7.43 2.79
C LEU A 133 19.72 6.98 3.16
N ASP A 134 19.91 5.67 3.13
CA ASP A 134 21.15 4.97 3.36
C ASP A 134 21.32 3.83 2.35
N HIS A 135 22.40 3.07 2.44
CA HIS A 135 22.71 1.94 1.54
C HIS A 135 21.71 0.79 1.66
N GLU A 136 21.16 0.56 2.84
CA GLU A 136 20.17 -0.49 3.08
C GLU A 136 18.74 0.05 2.99
N ILE A 137 17.81 -0.81 2.56
CA ILE A 137 16.40 -0.43 2.36
C ILE A 137 15.75 -0.08 3.70
N ASP A 138 15.23 1.16 3.79
CA ASP A 138 14.43 1.68 4.90
C ASP A 138 15.13 1.60 6.28
N THR A 139 16.48 1.69 6.33
CA THR A 139 17.26 1.58 7.57
C THR A 139 17.83 2.91 8.07
N GLY A 140 17.81 3.94 7.28
CA GLY A 140 18.41 5.22 7.60
C GLY A 140 17.83 5.91 8.85
N LEU A 141 18.48 7.00 9.26
CA LEU A 141 18.13 7.75 10.48
C LEU A 141 16.75 8.39 10.35
N VAL A 142 15.91 8.21 11.36
CA VAL A 142 14.56 8.78 11.43
C VAL A 142 14.64 10.26 11.74
N LEU A 143 13.89 11.07 11.00
CA LEU A 143 13.75 12.50 11.18
C LEU A 143 12.51 12.85 11.99
N HIS A 144 11.34 12.40 11.50
CA HIS A 144 10.06 12.57 12.16
C HIS A 144 9.17 11.33 12.02
N ARG A 145 8.22 11.16 12.96
CA ARG A 145 7.16 10.15 12.91
C ARG A 145 5.85 10.77 13.35
N GLU A 146 4.76 10.35 12.70
CA GLU A 146 3.38 10.68 13.10
C GLU A 146 2.54 9.40 13.09
N GLU A 147 1.73 9.22 14.14
CA GLU A 147 0.92 8.02 14.37
C GLU A 147 -0.54 8.23 13.96
N VAL A 148 -1.19 7.18 13.48
CA VAL A 148 -2.64 7.16 13.23
C VAL A 148 -3.24 5.82 13.63
N GLU A 149 -4.50 5.83 14.08
CA GLU A 149 -5.26 4.64 14.44
C GLU A 149 -5.76 3.89 13.18
N ILE A 150 -5.66 2.56 13.22
CA ILE A 150 -6.31 1.65 12.27
C ILE A 150 -7.61 1.17 12.91
N LEU A 151 -8.74 1.65 12.41
CA LEU A 151 -10.05 1.19 12.86
C LEU A 151 -10.30 -0.25 12.42
N ASP A 152 -11.14 -0.96 13.15
CA ASP A 152 -11.48 -2.35 12.81
C ASP A 152 -12.18 -2.49 11.44
N THR A 153 -12.81 -1.41 10.98
CA THR A 153 -13.48 -1.32 9.67
C THR A 153 -12.59 -0.81 8.54
N ASP A 154 -11.40 -0.27 8.84
CA ASP A 154 -10.51 0.26 7.82
C ASP A 154 -9.97 -0.86 6.92
N ASN A 155 -9.97 -0.62 5.63
CA ASN A 155 -9.25 -1.41 4.64
C ASN A 155 -7.92 -0.73 4.21
N ALA A 156 -7.20 -1.32 3.27
CA ALA A 156 -5.92 -0.74 2.84
C ALA A 156 -6.05 0.63 2.16
N GLU A 157 -7.16 0.91 1.47
CA GLU A 157 -7.42 2.22 0.86
C GLU A 157 -7.71 3.29 1.92
N ASP A 158 -8.52 2.96 2.94
CA ASP A 158 -8.83 3.88 4.04
C ASP A 158 -7.56 4.28 4.79
N VAL A 159 -6.70 3.33 5.11
CA VAL A 159 -5.42 3.59 5.79
C VAL A 159 -4.44 4.33 4.88
N HIS A 160 -4.39 3.98 3.58
CA HIS A 160 -3.59 4.71 2.58
C HIS A 160 -3.95 6.19 2.57
N ASP A 161 -5.24 6.53 2.54
CA ASP A 161 -5.71 7.92 2.50
C ASP A 161 -5.42 8.67 3.80
N LYS A 162 -5.56 8.00 4.95
CA LYS A 162 -5.16 8.56 6.25
C LYS A 162 -3.66 8.90 6.26
N LEU A 163 -2.82 7.98 5.83
CA LEU A 163 -1.37 8.16 5.84
C LEU A 163 -0.90 9.17 4.78
N MET A 164 -1.55 9.22 3.64
CA MET A 164 -1.29 10.23 2.61
C MET A 164 -1.54 11.64 3.13
N ASN A 165 -2.67 11.85 3.82
CA ASN A 165 -3.03 13.15 4.40
C ASN A 165 -2.14 13.52 5.60
N LEU A 166 -1.69 12.54 6.39
CA LEU A 166 -0.79 12.75 7.51
C LEU A 166 0.65 13.01 7.04
N GLY A 167 1.09 12.32 5.98
CA GLY A 167 2.45 12.40 5.48
C GLY A 167 2.76 13.72 4.75
N ALA A 168 1.78 14.32 4.07
CA ALA A 168 2.00 15.52 3.30
C ALA A 168 2.49 16.71 4.16
N PRO A 169 1.84 17.09 5.29
CA PRO A 169 2.35 18.13 6.17
C PRO A 169 3.65 17.72 6.88
N LEU A 170 3.85 16.41 7.16
CA LEU A 170 5.10 15.93 7.75
C LEU A 170 6.30 16.13 6.82
N VAL A 171 6.12 15.96 5.52
CA VAL A 171 7.15 16.26 4.51
C VAL A 171 7.54 17.75 4.57
N CYS A 172 6.56 18.65 4.59
CA CYS A 172 6.84 20.10 4.68
C CYS A 172 7.62 20.43 5.95
N ARG A 173 7.15 19.96 7.11
CA ARG A 173 7.85 20.12 8.39
C ARG A 173 9.28 19.59 8.34
N THR A 174 9.47 18.42 7.73
CA THR A 174 10.81 17.81 7.61
C THR A 174 11.74 18.68 6.77
N VAL A 175 11.25 19.25 5.66
CA VAL A 175 12.03 20.19 4.84
C VAL A 175 12.40 21.44 5.64
N ASP A 176 11.46 22.04 6.35
CA ASP A 176 11.69 23.23 7.17
C ASP A 176 12.77 22.98 8.23
N ASP A 177 12.64 21.90 8.98
CA ASP A 177 13.58 21.55 10.06
C ASP A 177 14.98 21.23 9.52
N ILE A 178 15.08 20.58 8.35
CA ILE A 178 16.37 20.36 7.67
C ILE A 178 16.99 21.72 7.26
N MET A 179 16.24 22.58 6.62
CA MET A 179 16.74 23.87 6.10
C MET A 179 17.12 24.84 7.23
N GLN A 180 16.48 24.72 8.39
CA GLN A 180 16.79 25.53 9.59
C GLN A 180 17.89 24.91 10.46
N GLY A 181 18.33 23.66 10.18
CA GLY A 181 19.29 22.94 11.01
C GLY A 181 18.72 22.47 12.34
N ASN A 182 17.39 22.35 12.45
CA ASN A 182 16.67 21.94 13.67
C ASN A 182 16.39 20.43 13.71
N ILE A 183 16.96 19.67 12.78
CA ILE A 183 16.71 18.23 12.69
C ILE A 183 17.68 17.45 13.61
N HIS A 184 17.16 16.46 14.32
CA HIS A 184 17.91 15.56 15.17
C HIS A 184 17.67 14.11 14.73
N PRO A 185 18.45 13.60 13.77
CA PRO A 185 18.27 12.25 13.24
C PRO A 185 18.50 11.18 14.31
N ILE A 186 17.56 10.24 14.44
CA ILE A 186 17.55 9.19 15.46
C ILE A 186 17.79 7.83 14.82
N PRO A 187 18.76 7.03 15.30
CA PRO A 187 18.92 5.64 14.87
C PRO A 187 17.66 4.82 15.14
N GLN A 188 17.21 4.04 14.16
CA GLN A 188 15.96 3.28 14.28
C GLN A 188 15.94 2.29 15.44
N LEU A 189 17.10 1.71 15.80
CA LEU A 189 17.23 0.78 16.93
C LEU A 189 16.90 1.43 18.28
N GLU A 190 17.10 2.73 18.42
CA GLU A 190 16.77 3.47 19.65
C GLU A 190 15.26 3.68 19.82
N LEU A 191 14.49 3.59 18.73
CA LEU A 191 13.03 3.82 18.75
C LEU A 191 12.23 2.61 19.22
N SER A 192 12.77 1.40 19.13
CA SER A 192 12.11 0.17 19.53
C SER A 192 13.13 -0.92 19.82
N PRO A 193 13.94 -0.78 20.89
CA PRO A 193 15.11 -1.66 21.14
C PRO A 193 14.73 -3.12 21.41
N ASP A 194 13.55 -3.37 21.99
CA ASP A 194 13.12 -4.71 22.42
C ASP A 194 11.91 -5.25 21.61
N ALA A 195 11.47 -4.54 20.56
CA ALA A 195 10.30 -4.94 19.81
C ALA A 195 10.64 -6.00 18.76
N GLU A 196 9.77 -6.99 18.62
CA GLU A 196 9.81 -7.90 17.47
C GLU A 196 9.64 -7.11 16.17
N MET A 197 10.53 -7.35 15.20
CA MET A 197 10.55 -6.62 13.95
C MET A 197 9.65 -7.27 12.92
N HIS A 198 8.61 -6.56 12.53
CA HIS A 198 7.75 -6.95 11.42
C HIS A 198 8.25 -6.33 10.11
N HIS A 199 8.34 -7.14 9.07
CA HIS A 199 8.72 -6.72 7.72
C HIS A 199 7.48 -6.62 6.82
N ALA A 200 7.59 -5.77 5.80
CA ALA A 200 6.54 -5.57 4.79
C ALA A 200 7.00 -5.96 3.38
N PRO A 201 7.20 -7.27 3.13
CA PRO A 201 7.67 -7.71 1.83
C PRO A 201 6.67 -7.38 0.71
N LYS A 202 7.18 -7.36 -0.51
CA LYS A 202 6.35 -7.17 -1.70
C LYS A 202 5.28 -8.25 -1.79
N ILE A 203 4.05 -7.82 -2.07
CA ILE A 203 2.91 -8.71 -2.27
C ILE A 203 2.87 -9.19 -3.72
N PHE A 204 2.81 -10.50 -3.90
CA PHE A 204 2.65 -11.18 -5.17
C PHE A 204 1.27 -11.85 -5.24
N LYS A 205 0.87 -12.32 -6.42
CA LYS A 205 -0.43 -12.96 -6.62
C LYS A 205 -0.68 -14.10 -5.65
N ASP A 206 0.31 -14.95 -5.44
CA ASP A 206 0.18 -16.12 -4.55
C ASP A 206 0.07 -15.71 -3.07
N THR A 207 0.70 -14.60 -2.67
CA THR A 207 0.56 -14.02 -1.33
C THR A 207 -0.88 -13.59 -1.04
N CYS A 208 -1.68 -13.27 -2.07
CA CYS A 208 -3.07 -12.83 -1.94
C CYS A 208 -4.06 -13.98 -1.75
N ARG A 209 -3.63 -15.25 -1.75
CA ARG A 209 -4.51 -16.38 -1.49
C ARG A 209 -4.90 -16.42 -0.02
N LEU A 210 -6.22 -16.46 0.26
CA LEU A 210 -6.74 -16.54 1.62
C LEU A 210 -6.38 -17.91 2.23
N SER A 211 -5.73 -17.90 3.41
CA SER A 211 -5.58 -19.10 4.24
C SER A 211 -6.74 -19.20 5.22
N LEU A 212 -7.27 -20.41 5.38
CA LEU A 212 -8.36 -20.71 6.31
C LEU A 212 -7.86 -21.17 7.70
N ASP A 213 -6.55 -21.35 7.88
CA ASP A 213 -5.95 -21.99 9.06
C ASP A 213 -5.84 -21.08 10.29
N LYS A 214 -5.97 -19.76 10.10
CA LYS A 214 -5.67 -18.76 11.13
C LYS A 214 -6.89 -18.19 11.85
N GLY A 215 -8.08 -18.73 11.59
CA GLY A 215 -9.34 -18.26 12.18
C GLY A 215 -9.92 -17.01 11.55
N VAL A 216 -11.13 -16.63 12.03
CA VAL A 216 -11.99 -15.60 11.43
C VAL A 216 -11.36 -14.22 11.48
N LYS A 217 -10.73 -13.85 12.61
CA LYS A 217 -10.11 -12.51 12.72
C LYS A 217 -8.98 -12.33 11.73
N ALA A 218 -8.09 -13.31 11.62
CA ALA A 218 -6.96 -13.23 10.70
C ALA A 218 -7.41 -13.23 9.22
N ALA A 219 -8.43 -14.02 8.89
CA ALA A 219 -9.03 -14.03 7.55
C ALA A 219 -9.68 -12.69 7.20
N TYR A 220 -10.38 -12.08 8.15
CA TYR A 220 -10.97 -10.75 8.01
C TYR A 220 -9.90 -9.67 7.80
N ASP A 221 -8.88 -9.63 8.66
CA ASP A 221 -7.77 -8.68 8.55
C ASP A 221 -7.00 -8.85 7.24
N PHE A 222 -6.84 -10.09 6.78
CA PHE A 222 -6.22 -10.39 5.50
C PHE A 222 -7.04 -9.81 4.33
N VAL A 223 -8.36 -10.03 4.29
CA VAL A 223 -9.21 -9.52 3.21
C VAL A 223 -9.19 -7.99 3.19
N ARG A 224 -9.40 -7.32 4.32
CA ARG A 224 -9.39 -5.85 4.37
C ARG A 224 -8.01 -5.25 4.11
N GLY A 225 -6.93 -5.92 4.52
CA GLY A 225 -5.55 -5.51 4.24
C GLY A 225 -5.15 -5.66 2.77
N MET A 226 -5.85 -6.51 2.01
CA MET A 226 -5.66 -6.66 0.57
C MET A 226 -6.67 -5.84 -0.26
N SER A 227 -7.69 -5.24 0.34
CA SER A 227 -8.76 -4.53 -0.35
C SER A 227 -8.48 -3.04 -0.49
N PRO A 228 -8.84 -2.42 -1.62
CA PRO A 228 -9.42 -3.00 -2.84
C PRO A 228 -8.39 -3.62 -3.79
N TYR A 229 -7.10 -3.40 -3.57
CA TYR A 229 -6.01 -3.89 -4.42
C TYR A 229 -4.84 -4.37 -3.54
N PRO A 230 -4.23 -5.53 -3.89
CA PRO A 230 -4.45 -6.38 -5.08
C PRO A 230 -5.69 -7.25 -5.02
N ALA A 231 -6.43 -7.27 -3.94
CA ALA A 231 -7.56 -8.09 -3.53
C ALA A 231 -7.13 -9.51 -3.11
N ALA A 232 -7.65 -9.93 -1.96
CA ALA A 232 -7.56 -11.33 -1.55
C ALA A 232 -8.32 -12.22 -2.54
N TRP A 233 -7.88 -13.46 -2.71
CA TRP A 233 -8.58 -14.43 -3.55
C TRP A 233 -8.57 -15.82 -2.92
N THR A 234 -9.54 -16.62 -3.34
CA THR A 234 -9.67 -18.03 -3.00
C THR A 234 -10.35 -18.77 -4.15
N GLU A 235 -10.62 -20.06 -3.99
CA GLU A 235 -11.34 -20.85 -4.97
C GLU A 235 -12.61 -21.40 -4.36
N PHE A 236 -13.73 -21.26 -5.07
CA PHE A 236 -14.94 -22.03 -4.83
C PHE A 236 -14.81 -23.37 -5.54
N VAL A 237 -15.02 -24.47 -4.81
CA VAL A 237 -15.04 -25.82 -5.34
C VAL A 237 -16.45 -26.36 -5.20
N ASP A 238 -17.11 -26.67 -6.30
CA ASP A 238 -18.47 -27.20 -6.33
C ASP A 238 -18.49 -28.75 -6.19
N ALA A 239 -19.69 -29.35 -6.06
CA ALA A 239 -19.89 -30.78 -5.93
C ALA A 239 -19.27 -31.62 -7.07
N SER A 240 -19.05 -31.03 -8.25
CA SER A 240 -18.36 -31.69 -9.37
C SER A 240 -16.83 -31.63 -9.28
N GLY A 241 -16.28 -30.94 -8.28
CA GLY A 241 -14.87 -30.69 -8.14
C GLY A 241 -14.34 -29.57 -9.04
N LYS A 242 -15.20 -28.73 -9.59
CA LYS A 242 -14.80 -27.60 -10.42
C LYS A 242 -14.35 -26.44 -9.56
N HIS A 243 -13.13 -25.95 -9.81
CA HIS A 243 -12.56 -24.78 -9.18
C HIS A 243 -12.93 -23.48 -9.91
N THR A 244 -13.37 -22.49 -9.15
CA THR A 244 -13.67 -21.15 -9.66
C THR A 244 -13.01 -20.10 -8.78
N VAL A 245 -12.08 -19.33 -9.33
CA VAL A 245 -11.38 -18.25 -8.60
C VAL A 245 -12.35 -17.14 -8.24
N VAL A 246 -12.30 -16.73 -6.98
CA VAL A 246 -13.12 -15.67 -6.39
C VAL A 246 -12.22 -14.65 -5.71
N LYS A 247 -12.35 -13.39 -6.08
CA LYS A 247 -11.74 -12.28 -5.34
C LYS A 247 -12.68 -11.79 -4.26
N LEU A 248 -12.12 -11.48 -3.09
CA LEU A 248 -12.82 -10.99 -1.91
C LEU A 248 -12.44 -9.54 -1.65
N PHE A 249 -13.44 -8.68 -1.44
CA PHE A 249 -13.23 -7.25 -1.24
C PHE A 249 -13.74 -6.74 0.10
N ALA A 250 -14.85 -7.31 0.60
CA ALA A 250 -15.38 -7.00 1.90
C ALA A 250 -15.96 -8.24 2.56
N THR A 251 -15.78 -8.34 3.87
CA THR A 251 -16.22 -9.46 4.70
C THR A 251 -16.67 -8.96 6.06
N GLU A 252 -17.38 -9.78 6.82
CA GLU A 252 -17.74 -9.55 8.21
C GLU A 252 -17.39 -10.78 9.06
N LYS A 253 -17.12 -10.55 10.34
CA LYS A 253 -16.72 -11.58 11.30
C LYS A 253 -17.94 -12.08 12.09
N GLU A 254 -18.11 -13.39 12.19
CA GLU A 254 -19.02 -14.04 13.14
C GLU A 254 -18.22 -15.01 14.00
N LEU A 255 -17.90 -14.61 15.23
CA LEU A 255 -17.18 -15.45 16.18
C LEU A 255 -18.17 -16.34 16.92
N CYS A 256 -18.04 -17.65 16.76
CA CYS A 256 -18.88 -18.66 17.42
C CYS A 256 -18.18 -20.02 17.35
N THR A 257 -18.76 -21.05 17.97
CA THR A 257 -18.34 -22.43 17.69
C THR A 257 -19.05 -22.90 16.43
N PRO A 258 -18.35 -23.05 15.29
CA PRO A 258 -18.97 -23.46 14.04
C PRO A 258 -19.44 -24.93 14.12
N VAL A 259 -20.55 -25.23 13.44
CA VAL A 259 -21.05 -26.59 13.28
C VAL A 259 -20.57 -27.25 11.99
N ASP A 260 -20.11 -26.43 11.06
CA ASP A 260 -19.65 -26.86 9.74
C ASP A 260 -18.13 -27.07 9.74
N ALA A 261 -17.65 -27.96 8.89
CA ALA A 261 -16.22 -28.16 8.70
C ALA A 261 -15.55 -26.93 8.08
N VAL A 262 -14.30 -26.67 8.44
CA VAL A 262 -13.50 -25.54 7.89
C VAL A 262 -13.51 -25.61 6.35
N GLY A 263 -13.78 -24.47 5.73
CA GLY A 263 -13.90 -24.32 4.28
C GLY A 263 -15.31 -24.53 3.73
N ASN A 264 -16.23 -25.13 4.47
CA ASN A 264 -17.61 -25.29 4.02
C ASN A 264 -18.29 -23.93 3.87
N VAL A 265 -19.07 -23.79 2.80
CA VAL A 265 -19.86 -22.59 2.50
C VAL A 265 -21.29 -22.78 2.97
N VAL A 266 -21.78 -21.86 3.76
CA VAL A 266 -23.17 -21.83 4.25
C VAL A 266 -23.87 -20.61 3.66
N SER A 267 -25.07 -20.81 3.11
CA SER A 267 -25.86 -19.74 2.49
C SER A 267 -27.35 -20.06 2.56
N ASP A 268 -28.19 -19.02 2.65
CA ASP A 268 -29.64 -19.13 2.44
C ASP A 268 -30.04 -19.00 0.95
N GLY A 269 -29.04 -18.83 0.07
CA GLY A 269 -29.23 -18.63 -1.36
C GLY A 269 -29.85 -17.27 -1.76
N LYS A 270 -29.95 -16.31 -0.82
CA LYS A 270 -30.62 -15.01 -1.04
C LYS A 270 -29.88 -13.83 -0.42
N THR A 271 -29.52 -13.91 0.87
CA THR A 271 -29.07 -12.74 1.63
C THR A 271 -27.64 -12.85 2.11
N TYR A 272 -27.13 -14.04 2.39
CA TYR A 272 -25.77 -14.24 2.88
C TYR A 272 -25.08 -15.45 2.28
N LEU A 273 -23.78 -15.40 2.28
CA LEU A 273 -22.86 -16.51 2.02
C LEU A 273 -21.70 -16.36 2.98
N LYS A 274 -21.45 -17.38 3.79
CA LYS A 274 -20.37 -17.40 4.79
C LYS A 274 -19.54 -18.67 4.69
N VAL A 275 -18.28 -18.56 5.06
CA VAL A 275 -17.29 -19.66 5.04
C VAL A 275 -16.99 -20.05 6.47
N ALA A 276 -17.09 -21.34 6.80
CA ALA A 276 -16.74 -21.87 8.12
C ALA A 276 -15.21 -21.85 8.32
N LEU A 277 -14.78 -21.38 9.47
CA LEU A 277 -13.41 -21.38 9.95
C LEU A 277 -13.37 -22.05 11.34
N SER A 278 -12.18 -22.20 11.92
CA SER A 278 -12.02 -22.94 13.19
C SER A 278 -12.74 -22.33 14.40
N ASP A 279 -12.99 -21.02 14.38
CA ASP A 279 -13.53 -20.23 15.50
C ASP A 279 -14.75 -19.37 15.10
N GLY A 280 -15.41 -19.71 13.97
CA GLY A 280 -16.61 -19.01 13.52
C GLY A 280 -16.78 -19.01 12.01
N TYR A 281 -17.41 -17.95 11.51
CA TYR A 281 -17.69 -17.79 10.09
C TYR A 281 -17.19 -16.46 9.56
N LEU A 282 -16.67 -16.45 8.34
CA LEU A 282 -16.37 -15.26 7.57
C LEU A 282 -17.49 -15.02 6.56
N HIS A 283 -18.32 -13.98 6.78
CA HIS A 283 -19.33 -13.57 5.83
C HIS A 283 -18.68 -12.85 4.66
N LEU A 284 -18.96 -13.29 3.44
CA LEU A 284 -18.51 -12.62 2.22
C LEU A 284 -19.56 -11.60 1.81
N THR A 285 -19.27 -10.30 1.94
CA THR A 285 -20.23 -9.23 1.66
C THR A 285 -20.05 -8.61 0.28
N THR A 286 -18.81 -8.62 -0.24
CA THR A 286 -18.49 -8.14 -1.59
C THR A 286 -17.44 -9.02 -2.24
N LEU A 287 -17.75 -9.55 -3.40
CA LEU A 287 -16.88 -10.49 -4.12
C LEU A 287 -16.86 -10.27 -5.64
N GLN A 288 -15.98 -10.97 -6.33
CA GLN A 288 -15.88 -11.01 -7.79
C GLN A 288 -15.48 -12.40 -8.28
N LEU A 289 -16.32 -13.08 -9.02
CA LEU A 289 -15.93 -14.28 -9.76
C LEU A 289 -15.03 -13.94 -10.95
N ALA A 290 -14.16 -14.88 -11.31
CA ALA A 290 -13.33 -14.76 -12.51
C ALA A 290 -14.18 -14.39 -13.75
N GLY A 291 -13.79 -13.33 -14.46
CA GLY A 291 -14.48 -12.84 -15.65
C GLY A 291 -15.81 -12.10 -15.42
N LYS A 292 -16.20 -11.88 -14.16
CA LYS A 292 -17.41 -11.12 -13.78
C LYS A 292 -17.06 -9.75 -13.18
N LYS A 293 -18.07 -8.93 -12.92
CA LYS A 293 -17.92 -7.67 -12.19
C LYS A 293 -17.90 -7.91 -10.69
N ARG A 294 -17.26 -7.01 -9.94
CA ARG A 294 -17.38 -6.91 -8.48
C ARG A 294 -18.82 -6.58 -8.11
N MET A 295 -19.41 -7.27 -7.13
CA MET A 295 -20.79 -7.08 -6.71
C MET A 295 -21.01 -7.43 -5.24
N ALA A 296 -22.05 -6.87 -4.66
CA ALA A 296 -22.53 -7.23 -3.33
C ALA A 296 -23.05 -8.68 -3.32
N ILE A 297 -23.00 -9.33 -2.15
CA ILE A 297 -23.41 -10.73 -2.02
C ILE A 297 -24.87 -10.97 -2.41
N THR A 298 -25.76 -10.04 -2.10
CA THR A 298 -27.19 -10.15 -2.46
C THR A 298 -27.41 -10.13 -3.97
N ASP A 299 -26.63 -9.33 -4.71
CA ASP A 299 -26.70 -9.30 -6.18
C ASP A 299 -26.07 -10.55 -6.78
N PHE A 300 -24.99 -11.04 -6.17
CA PHE A 300 -24.36 -12.29 -6.56
C PHE A 300 -25.33 -13.48 -6.45
N LEU A 301 -26.04 -13.61 -5.33
CA LEU A 301 -26.96 -14.72 -5.06
C LEU A 301 -28.23 -14.70 -5.92
N ARG A 302 -28.59 -13.56 -6.56
CA ARG A 302 -29.66 -13.52 -7.56
C ARG A 302 -29.33 -14.33 -8.81
N GLY A 303 -28.05 -14.42 -9.17
CA GLY A 303 -27.58 -15.11 -10.37
C GLY A 303 -26.75 -16.37 -10.12
N TYR A 304 -26.43 -16.65 -8.87
CA TYR A 304 -25.62 -17.81 -8.45
C TYR A 304 -26.33 -18.57 -7.33
N ARG A 305 -26.47 -19.85 -7.51
CA ARG A 305 -27.03 -20.74 -6.48
C ARG A 305 -25.90 -21.63 -5.95
N PRO A 306 -25.42 -21.38 -4.71
CA PRO A 306 -24.48 -22.29 -4.07
C PRO A 306 -25.10 -23.68 -3.97
N ASP A 307 -24.35 -24.72 -4.34
CA ASP A 307 -24.76 -26.08 -4.04
C ASP A 307 -24.46 -26.42 -2.56
N ALA A 308 -25.04 -27.52 -2.08
CA ALA A 308 -24.91 -27.93 -0.67
C ALA A 308 -23.48 -28.41 -0.29
N GLU A 309 -22.65 -28.70 -1.29
CA GLU A 309 -21.25 -29.17 -1.09
C GLU A 309 -20.24 -28.11 -1.49
N LEU A 310 -20.68 -26.86 -1.72
CA LEU A 310 -19.77 -25.76 -2.06
C LEU A 310 -18.78 -25.53 -0.92
N ARG A 311 -17.51 -25.49 -1.25
CA ARG A 311 -16.44 -25.20 -0.30
C ARG A 311 -15.43 -24.21 -0.84
N VAL A 312 -14.63 -23.68 0.05
CA VAL A 312 -13.49 -22.77 -0.21
C VAL A 312 -12.18 -23.53 0.00
N GLU A 313 -11.26 -23.37 -0.92
CA GLU A 313 -9.89 -23.92 -0.84
C GLU A 313 -8.82 -22.83 -1.06
#